data_454c17a459132cb73440de382424eb6b
#
_entry.id   454c17a459132cb73440de382424eb6b
#
_cell.length_a   1.000
_cell.length_b   1.000
_cell.length_c   1.000
_cell.angle_alpha   90.00
_cell.angle_beta   90.00
_cell.angle_gamma   90.00
#
_symmetry.space_group_name_H-M   'P 1'
#
loop_
_entity.id
_entity.type
_entity.pdbx_description
1 polymer ?
#
loop_
_entity_poly.entity_id
_entity_poly.type
_entity_poly.pdbx_seq_one_letter_code
_entity_poly.pdbx_strand_id
1 'polypeptide(L)'
;MMKLRLFAGVLVLALGATACGGAKIEDDSAAAPSASAGGSAAGAPVGGTVKMAINGWVGYEANAAVVSYLLEHELGYKVEKVTLAEEPSWQGMESGDVDVVIENWGHEDLKKKYIEEKGVAVEAGPTGNKGVIGWYVPEWMTQKYPDITDWQNLNKYADMFKTSESGGKGQILDGDPSFVTNDEALVKNLKLDYKVVYAGSEAALIKAAEQATEQKKPLLMYFYEPQWLFNQLKLVKVDLPAYTEGCDSDPKKVACDYPPYELDKIVSKKFADTGGKAYELVKNFSWSNDDQNAVADDITNNGMSPEDAAKKWVEANPGVWQAWMPKS
;
A
#
# COMPACT_ATOMS: atom_id res chain seq x y z
N MET A 1 48.56 23.58 -20.72
CA MET A 1 49.74 23.55 -19.82
C MET A 1 49.24 23.08 -18.46
N MET A 2 49.57 21.81 -18.16
CA MET A 2 50.23 21.33 -16.92
C MET A 2 49.41 21.56 -15.64
N LYS A 3 49.15 20.59 -14.78
CA LYS A 3 49.96 19.42 -14.33
C LYS A 3 49.07 18.38 -13.65
N LEU A 4 49.26 17.18 -14.05
CA LEU A 4 48.95 15.88 -13.40
C LEU A 4 49.68 15.75 -12.07
N ARG A 5 49.07 15.28 -11.00
CA ARG A 5 49.72 14.68 -9.84
C ARG A 5 49.03 13.38 -9.44
N LEU A 6 49.67 12.28 -9.81
CA LEU A 6 49.52 10.97 -9.19
C LEU A 6 50.08 11.00 -7.76
N PHE A 7 49.43 10.31 -6.84
CA PHE A 7 50.07 9.71 -5.67
C PHE A 7 49.64 8.24 -5.54
N ALA A 8 50.62 7.41 -5.66
CA ALA A 8 50.61 5.97 -5.37
C ALA A 8 51.21 5.74 -3.97
N GLY A 9 50.79 4.70 -3.31
CA GLY A 9 51.43 4.21 -2.09
C GLY A 9 50.42 3.49 -1.20
N VAL A 10 50.54 2.35 -0.78
CA VAL A 10 51.43 1.23 -0.60
C VAL A 10 50.65 0.19 0.18
N LEU A 11 50.72 -1.04 -0.31
CA LEU A 11 50.19 -2.27 0.25
C LEU A 11 51.01 -2.70 1.45
N VAL A 12 50.43 -3.11 2.57
CA VAL A 12 51.09 -3.92 3.59
C VAL A 12 50.28 -5.16 3.90
N LEU A 13 50.75 -6.30 3.41
CA LEU A 13 50.39 -7.64 3.87
C LEU A 13 51.12 -7.93 5.19
N ALA A 14 50.44 -8.47 6.15
CA ALA A 14 51.03 -9.21 7.26
C ALA A 14 50.35 -10.58 7.41
N LEU A 15 51.04 -11.61 6.96
CA LEU A 15 50.81 -13.02 7.32
C LEU A 15 51.41 -13.30 8.69
N GLY A 16 50.70 -14.02 9.52
CA GLY A 16 51.21 -14.60 10.75
C GLY A 16 50.56 -15.95 11.02
N ALA A 17 51.32 -16.99 10.89
CA ALA A 17 50.91 -18.39 10.98
C ALA A 17 51.17 -19.00 12.36
N THR A 18 50.31 -19.97 12.67
CA THR A 18 50.54 -21.23 13.43
C THR A 18 51.04 -21.21 14.88
N ALA A 19 50.30 -21.92 15.76
CA ALA A 19 50.91 -22.99 16.57
C ALA A 19 49.83 -23.92 17.16
N CYS A 20 49.96 -25.20 16.86
CA CYS A 20 49.35 -26.32 17.56
C CYS A 20 50.02 -26.52 18.92
N GLY A 21 49.26 -26.91 19.94
CA GLY A 21 49.78 -27.39 21.20
C GLY A 21 48.69 -28.11 21.99
N GLY A 22 48.68 -29.44 21.89
CA GLY A 22 47.83 -30.28 22.72
C GLY A 22 48.49 -30.53 24.10
N ALA A 23 47.67 -30.61 25.16
CA ALA A 23 48.04 -31.26 26.43
C ALA A 23 46.76 -31.72 27.14
N LYS A 24 46.93 -32.81 27.85
CA LYS A 24 46.02 -33.80 28.42
C LYS A 24 45.13 -33.30 29.57
N ILE A 25 44.09 -34.08 29.74
CA ILE A 25 43.09 -34.22 30.80
C ILE A 25 43.72 -34.39 32.19
N GLU A 26 43.21 -33.71 33.20
CA GLU A 26 43.03 -34.24 34.54
C GLU A 26 41.71 -33.69 35.16
N ASP A 27 41.00 -34.60 35.82
CA ASP A 27 39.72 -34.49 36.50
C ASP A 27 39.86 -33.65 37.77
N ASP A 28 38.97 -32.71 38.01
CA ASP A 28 38.54 -32.47 39.39
C ASP A 28 37.15 -31.82 39.48
N SER A 29 36.31 -32.41 40.26
CA SER A 29 34.91 -32.07 40.48
C SER A 29 34.76 -30.83 41.35
N ALA A 30 34.06 -29.80 40.83
CA ALA A 30 33.42 -28.81 41.69
C ALA A 30 32.14 -28.25 41.01
N ALA A 31 31.03 -28.44 41.68
CA ALA A 31 29.70 -27.97 41.30
C ALA A 31 29.67 -26.44 41.20
N ALA A 32 29.16 -25.90 40.08
CA ALA A 32 28.78 -24.52 39.91
C ALA A 32 27.31 -24.43 39.47
N PRO A 33 26.57 -23.39 39.89
CA PRO A 33 25.11 -23.35 39.73
C PRO A 33 24.66 -23.15 38.30
N SER A 34 23.67 -23.94 37.90
CA SER A 34 22.94 -23.80 36.64
C SER A 34 22.29 -22.44 36.55
N ALA A 35 22.85 -21.54 35.71
CA ALA A 35 22.11 -20.41 35.18
C ALA A 35 21.28 -20.93 34.01
N SER A 36 20.01 -21.14 34.21
CA SER A 36 19.00 -21.31 33.18
C SER A 36 18.93 -20.05 32.36
N ALA A 37 19.72 -19.97 31.27
CA ALA A 37 19.42 -19.09 30.17
C ALA A 37 18.25 -19.71 29.40
N GLY A 38 17.03 -19.35 29.78
CA GLY A 38 15.83 -19.59 29.00
C GLY A 38 15.85 -18.68 27.75
N GLY A 39 16.67 -19.06 26.77
CA GLY A 39 16.48 -18.59 25.40
C GLY A 39 15.32 -19.38 24.82
N SER A 40 14.14 -18.81 24.77
CA SER A 40 13.07 -19.33 23.92
C SER A 40 13.62 -19.35 22.49
N ALA A 41 14.05 -20.50 22.02
CA ALA A 41 14.17 -20.75 20.60
C ALA A 41 12.77 -20.51 20.03
N ALA A 42 12.60 -19.48 19.21
CA ALA A 42 11.39 -19.31 18.43
C ALA A 42 11.21 -20.63 17.66
N GLY A 43 10.23 -21.41 18.05
CA GLY A 43 9.87 -22.65 17.38
C GLY A 43 9.58 -22.34 15.90
N ALA A 44 9.86 -23.30 15.02
CA ALA A 44 9.44 -23.16 13.63
C ALA A 44 7.93 -22.86 13.59
N PRO A 45 7.45 -21.98 12.68
CA PRO A 45 6.06 -21.61 12.58
C PRO A 45 5.18 -22.86 12.39
N VAL A 46 4.22 -23.04 13.27
CA VAL A 46 3.35 -24.23 13.30
C VAL A 46 2.43 -24.28 12.06
N GLY A 47 2.15 -23.09 11.49
CA GLY A 47 1.18 -22.91 10.41
C GLY A 47 1.76 -22.81 8.99
N GLY A 48 3.08 -22.71 8.83
CA GLY A 48 3.68 -22.48 7.51
C GLY A 48 3.91 -21.01 7.19
N THR A 49 4.18 -20.68 5.90
CA THR A 49 4.46 -19.32 5.44
C THR A 49 3.36 -18.82 4.51
N VAL A 50 2.95 -17.56 4.70
CA VAL A 50 2.02 -16.83 3.84
C VAL A 50 2.78 -15.67 3.19
N LYS A 51 2.79 -15.60 1.87
CA LYS A 51 3.43 -14.53 1.09
C LYS A 51 2.40 -13.45 0.77
N MET A 52 2.53 -12.29 1.38
CA MET A 52 1.61 -11.18 1.23
C MET A 52 2.23 -10.07 0.39
N ALA A 53 1.59 -9.70 -0.72
CA ALA A 53 1.97 -8.50 -1.46
C ALA A 53 1.73 -7.26 -0.60
N ILE A 54 2.59 -6.25 -0.75
CA ILE A 54 2.45 -4.94 -0.14
C ILE A 54 2.49 -3.90 -1.26
N ASN A 55 1.36 -3.26 -1.52
CA ASN A 55 1.26 -2.17 -2.48
C ASN A 55 1.59 -0.83 -1.82
N GLY A 56 1.82 0.21 -2.64
CA GLY A 56 2.53 1.42 -2.26
C GLY A 56 1.71 2.53 -1.59
N TRP A 57 0.64 2.21 -0.85
CA TRP A 57 -0.14 3.19 -0.07
C TRP A 57 -0.42 2.70 1.34
N VAL A 58 -0.55 3.65 2.26
CA VAL A 58 -0.61 3.35 3.71
C VAL A 58 -1.88 2.60 4.12
N GLY A 59 -3.00 2.81 3.42
CA GLY A 59 -4.24 2.05 3.65
C GLY A 59 -4.05 0.56 3.42
N TYR A 60 -3.37 0.20 2.33
CA TYR A 60 -3.00 -1.19 2.06
C TYR A 60 -2.08 -1.75 3.16
N GLU A 61 -1.07 -0.96 3.55
CA GLU A 61 -0.14 -1.36 4.60
C GLU A 61 -0.86 -1.61 5.93
N ALA A 62 -1.88 -0.81 6.26
CA ALA A 62 -2.71 -0.99 7.45
C ALA A 62 -3.48 -2.32 7.41
N ASN A 63 -4.15 -2.64 6.28
CA ASN A 63 -4.80 -3.94 6.07
C ASN A 63 -3.81 -5.09 6.24
N ALA A 64 -2.68 -5.01 5.55
CA ALA A 64 -1.63 -6.02 5.58
C ALA A 64 -1.03 -6.21 6.98
N ALA A 65 -0.84 -5.12 7.72
CA ALA A 65 -0.28 -5.15 9.07
C ALA A 65 -1.18 -5.91 10.05
N VAL A 66 -2.48 -5.58 10.07
CA VAL A 66 -3.43 -6.22 11.00
C VAL A 66 -3.61 -7.69 10.67
N VAL A 67 -3.77 -8.04 9.39
CA VAL A 67 -3.91 -9.44 8.98
C VAL A 67 -2.63 -10.23 9.25
N SER A 68 -1.45 -9.65 8.98
CA SER A 68 -0.17 -10.28 9.30
C SER A 68 -0.01 -10.51 10.80
N TYR A 69 -0.33 -9.50 11.62
CA TYR A 69 -0.26 -9.63 13.07
C TYR A 69 -1.09 -10.79 13.58
N LEU A 70 -2.34 -10.93 13.13
CA LEU A 70 -3.22 -12.04 13.54
C LEU A 70 -2.73 -13.40 13.01
N LEU A 71 -2.21 -13.47 11.79
CA LEU A 71 -1.61 -14.70 11.25
C LEU A 71 -0.42 -15.16 12.10
N GLU A 72 0.43 -14.23 12.51
CA GLU A 72 1.67 -14.54 13.25
C GLU A 72 1.41 -14.82 14.72
N HIS A 73 0.65 -13.96 15.41
CA HIS A 73 0.49 -14.03 16.86
C HIS A 73 -0.65 -14.93 17.34
N GLU A 74 -1.74 -15.05 16.55
CA GLU A 74 -2.90 -15.86 16.94
C GLU A 74 -2.90 -17.24 16.27
N LEU A 75 -2.35 -17.35 15.05
CA LEU A 75 -2.39 -18.61 14.29
C LEU A 75 -1.02 -19.28 14.10
N GLY A 76 0.09 -18.61 14.47
CA GLY A 76 1.45 -19.18 14.42
C GLY A 76 2.00 -19.38 13.01
N TYR A 77 1.52 -18.62 12.01
CA TYR A 77 2.10 -18.58 10.67
C TYR A 77 3.29 -17.64 10.64
N LYS A 78 4.12 -17.75 9.60
CA LYS A 78 5.09 -16.73 9.23
C LYS A 78 4.52 -15.94 8.06
N VAL A 79 4.60 -14.60 8.08
CA VAL A 79 4.22 -13.77 6.95
C VAL A 79 5.46 -13.21 6.26
N GLU A 80 5.61 -13.50 4.97
CA GLU A 80 6.62 -12.89 4.10
C GLU A 80 5.99 -11.76 3.30
N LYS A 81 6.39 -10.52 3.60
CA LYS A 81 5.89 -9.32 2.92
C LYS A 81 6.72 -9.06 1.68
N VAL A 82 6.08 -8.93 0.52
CA VAL A 82 6.71 -8.69 -0.79
C VAL A 82 6.21 -7.38 -1.35
N THR A 83 7.06 -6.35 -1.36
CA THR A 83 6.69 -5.04 -1.92
C THR A 83 6.59 -5.11 -3.43
N LEU A 84 5.41 -4.87 -3.97
CA LEU A 84 5.09 -4.96 -5.39
C LEU A 84 4.07 -3.87 -5.76
N ALA A 85 4.06 -3.47 -7.03
CA ALA A 85 2.94 -2.73 -7.60
C ALA A 85 1.73 -3.65 -7.86
N GLU A 86 0.59 -3.07 -8.21
CA GLU A 86 -0.67 -3.80 -8.35
C GLU A 86 -0.58 -4.95 -9.36
N GLU A 87 -0.29 -4.69 -10.64
CA GLU A 87 -0.20 -5.74 -11.66
C GLU A 87 0.88 -6.79 -11.38
N PRO A 88 2.13 -6.46 -10.95
CA PRO A 88 3.12 -7.44 -10.49
C PRO A 88 2.64 -8.33 -9.34
N SER A 89 1.77 -7.84 -8.44
CA SER A 89 1.20 -8.66 -7.37
C SER A 89 0.36 -9.82 -7.91
N TRP A 90 -0.42 -9.58 -8.96
CA TRP A 90 -1.19 -10.61 -9.64
C TRP A 90 -0.29 -11.61 -10.40
N GLN A 91 0.78 -11.12 -11.03
CA GLN A 91 1.80 -11.98 -11.68
C GLN A 91 2.48 -12.88 -10.65
N GLY A 92 2.75 -12.36 -9.44
CA GLY A 92 3.32 -13.11 -8.33
C GLY A 92 2.46 -14.30 -7.88
N MET A 93 1.13 -14.24 -8.04
CA MET A 93 0.25 -15.37 -7.77
C MET A 93 0.46 -16.50 -8.77
N GLU A 94 0.69 -16.19 -10.03
CA GLU A 94 0.98 -17.19 -11.08
C GLU A 94 2.33 -17.87 -10.87
N SER A 95 3.35 -17.12 -10.47
CA SER A 95 4.69 -17.66 -10.18
C SER A 95 4.79 -18.38 -8.82
N GLY A 96 3.83 -18.14 -7.92
CA GLY A 96 3.85 -18.64 -6.55
C GLY A 96 4.68 -17.80 -5.58
N ASP A 97 4.98 -16.56 -5.94
CA ASP A 97 5.70 -15.59 -5.11
C ASP A 97 4.76 -14.74 -4.25
N VAL A 98 3.46 -14.77 -4.54
CA VAL A 98 2.40 -14.09 -3.79
C VAL A 98 1.26 -15.07 -3.52
N ASP A 99 0.80 -15.12 -2.28
CA ASP A 99 -0.39 -15.84 -1.85
C ASP A 99 -1.60 -14.91 -1.70
N VAL A 100 -1.39 -13.67 -1.23
CA VAL A 100 -2.45 -12.74 -0.84
C VAL A 100 -2.19 -11.33 -1.38
N VAL A 101 -3.19 -10.76 -2.04
CA VAL A 101 -3.43 -9.32 -2.25
C VAL A 101 -4.59 -8.95 -1.34
N ILE A 102 -4.32 -8.19 -0.28
CA ILE A 102 -5.29 -7.96 0.80
C ILE A 102 -6.27 -6.83 0.51
N GLU A 103 -5.97 -5.99 -0.47
CA GLU A 103 -6.83 -4.88 -0.89
C GLU A 103 -6.71 -4.70 -2.41
N ASN A 104 -7.80 -4.90 -3.12
CA ASN A 104 -7.89 -4.75 -4.57
C ASN A 104 -8.97 -3.72 -4.91
N TRP A 105 -8.66 -2.83 -5.87
CA TRP A 105 -9.48 -1.71 -6.30
C TRP A 105 -10.19 -1.99 -7.64
N GLY A 106 -10.95 -3.07 -7.70
CA GLY A 106 -11.66 -3.50 -8.90
C GLY A 106 -10.77 -4.33 -9.83
N HIS A 107 -10.10 -3.71 -10.82
CA HIS A 107 -9.22 -4.39 -11.79
C HIS A 107 -9.89 -5.54 -12.53
N GLU A 108 -11.03 -5.28 -13.17
CA GLU A 108 -11.80 -6.29 -13.90
C GLU A 108 -10.99 -6.96 -15.02
N ASP A 109 -10.05 -6.26 -15.63
CA ASP A 109 -9.12 -6.79 -16.61
C ASP A 109 -8.14 -7.83 -16.01
N LEU A 110 -7.63 -7.57 -14.80
CA LEU A 110 -6.77 -8.51 -14.07
C LEU A 110 -7.59 -9.69 -13.53
N LYS A 111 -8.80 -9.48 -13.03
CA LYS A 111 -9.72 -10.56 -12.65
C LYS A 111 -10.00 -11.47 -13.82
N LYS A 112 -10.35 -10.91 -14.96
CA LYS A 112 -10.55 -11.67 -16.19
C LYS A 112 -9.31 -12.49 -16.56
N LYS A 113 -8.14 -11.86 -16.57
CA LYS A 113 -6.87 -12.50 -16.96
C LYS A 113 -6.44 -13.61 -15.99
N TYR A 114 -6.45 -13.36 -14.68
CA TYR A 114 -5.84 -14.28 -13.71
C TYR A 114 -6.86 -15.22 -13.04
N ILE A 115 -8.12 -14.83 -12.94
CA ILE A 115 -9.17 -15.66 -12.36
C ILE A 115 -9.86 -16.48 -13.45
N GLU A 116 -10.42 -15.82 -14.49
CA GLU A 116 -11.25 -16.50 -15.48
C GLU A 116 -10.42 -17.25 -16.53
N GLU A 117 -9.41 -16.59 -17.12
CA GLU A 117 -8.64 -17.18 -18.23
C GLU A 117 -7.55 -18.12 -17.75
N LYS A 118 -6.77 -17.74 -16.72
CA LYS A 118 -5.65 -18.54 -16.21
C LYS A 118 -6.03 -19.45 -15.05
N GLY A 119 -7.04 -19.12 -14.25
CA GLY A 119 -7.47 -19.90 -13.09
C GLY A 119 -6.42 -20.01 -11.98
N VAL A 120 -5.51 -19.02 -11.87
CA VAL A 120 -4.41 -19.03 -10.89
C VAL A 120 -4.70 -18.20 -9.64
N ALA A 121 -5.75 -17.38 -9.68
CA ALA A 121 -6.23 -16.55 -8.57
C ALA A 121 -7.71 -16.79 -8.32
N VAL A 122 -8.19 -16.39 -7.14
CA VAL A 122 -9.60 -16.41 -6.75
C VAL A 122 -9.92 -15.20 -5.89
N GLU A 123 -11.16 -14.72 -5.92
CA GLU A 123 -11.67 -13.72 -4.99
C GLU A 123 -11.87 -14.33 -3.61
N ALA A 124 -11.37 -13.65 -2.57
CA ALA A 124 -11.54 -14.05 -1.18
C ALA A 124 -12.57 -13.18 -0.43
N GLY A 125 -13.39 -12.45 -1.17
CA GLY A 125 -14.49 -11.62 -0.65
C GLY A 125 -14.10 -10.20 -0.28
N PRO A 126 -15.08 -9.34 0.10
CA PRO A 126 -14.84 -7.94 0.38
C PRO A 126 -14.04 -7.71 1.66
N THR A 127 -13.28 -6.61 1.71
CA THR A 127 -12.59 -6.14 2.93
C THR A 127 -13.53 -5.42 3.89
N GLY A 128 -14.75 -5.07 3.45
CA GLY A 128 -15.67 -4.20 4.17
C GLY A 128 -15.48 -2.71 3.86
N ASN A 129 -14.33 -2.33 3.33
CA ASN A 129 -14.06 -0.96 2.94
C ASN A 129 -14.83 -0.54 1.69
N LYS A 130 -15.22 0.74 1.67
CA LYS A 130 -15.82 1.40 0.50
C LYS A 130 -14.80 2.38 -0.08
N GLY A 131 -14.43 2.14 -1.33
CA GLY A 131 -13.47 2.99 -2.03
C GLY A 131 -14.16 4.08 -2.85
N VAL A 132 -13.62 5.30 -2.78
CA VAL A 132 -14.02 6.42 -3.62
C VAL A 132 -12.76 7.04 -4.20
N ILE A 133 -12.62 7.02 -5.51
CA ILE A 133 -11.55 7.73 -6.22
C ILE A 133 -12.13 8.99 -6.87
N GLY A 134 -11.33 10.02 -7.02
CA GLY A 134 -11.73 11.22 -7.76
C GLY A 134 -10.67 12.29 -7.80
N TRP A 135 -11.04 13.42 -8.38
CA TRP A 135 -10.24 14.63 -8.33
C TRP A 135 -10.71 15.52 -7.19
N TYR A 136 -9.78 16.14 -6.51
CA TYR A 136 -10.06 16.93 -5.32
C TYR A 136 -9.36 18.29 -5.38
N VAL A 137 -10.00 19.27 -4.75
CA VAL A 137 -9.43 20.59 -4.49
C VAL A 137 -9.52 20.91 -3.00
N PRO A 138 -8.59 21.67 -2.39
CA PRO A 138 -8.74 22.16 -1.02
C PRO A 138 -10.01 23.00 -0.84
N GLU A 139 -10.74 22.84 0.28
CA GLU A 139 -12.01 23.52 0.56
C GLU A 139 -11.94 25.04 0.36
N TRP A 140 -10.83 25.70 0.71
CA TRP A 140 -10.69 27.15 0.52
C TRP A 140 -10.87 27.58 -0.95
N MET A 141 -10.63 26.69 -1.91
CA MET A 141 -10.83 26.99 -3.34
C MET A 141 -12.30 27.06 -3.68
N THR A 142 -13.13 26.20 -3.13
CA THR A 142 -14.58 26.22 -3.38
C THR A 142 -15.26 27.45 -2.80
N GLN A 143 -14.72 27.97 -1.69
CA GLN A 143 -15.19 29.22 -1.09
C GLN A 143 -14.88 30.43 -1.98
N LYS A 144 -13.74 30.41 -2.67
CA LYS A 144 -13.28 31.51 -3.54
C LYS A 144 -13.80 31.36 -4.98
N TYR A 145 -13.98 30.16 -5.43
CA TYR A 145 -14.38 29.79 -6.80
C TYR A 145 -15.50 28.74 -6.72
N PRO A 146 -16.76 29.15 -6.49
CA PRO A 146 -17.86 28.22 -6.15
C PRO A 146 -18.18 27.18 -7.22
N ASP A 147 -17.83 27.44 -8.49
CA ASP A 147 -18.08 26.56 -9.62
C ASP A 147 -16.85 25.71 -10.02
N ILE A 148 -15.77 25.70 -9.20
CA ILE A 148 -14.52 25.00 -9.52
C ILE A 148 -14.67 23.48 -9.43
N THR A 149 -15.65 22.99 -8.69
CA THR A 149 -15.91 21.56 -8.55
C THR A 149 -16.73 20.97 -9.71
N ASP A 150 -17.29 21.78 -10.59
CA ASP A 150 -17.91 21.29 -11.82
C ASP A 150 -16.81 21.15 -12.90
N TRP A 151 -16.56 19.93 -13.37
CA TRP A 151 -15.55 19.62 -14.38
C TRP A 151 -15.68 20.48 -15.64
N GLN A 152 -16.88 20.89 -16.03
CA GLN A 152 -17.13 21.72 -17.21
C GLN A 152 -16.49 23.11 -17.09
N ASN A 153 -16.26 23.57 -15.89
CA ASN A 153 -15.64 24.86 -15.59
C ASN A 153 -14.11 24.78 -15.42
N LEU A 154 -13.51 23.59 -15.33
CA LEU A 154 -12.08 23.43 -15.06
C LEU A 154 -11.21 24.18 -16.08
N ASN A 155 -11.57 24.19 -17.37
CA ASN A 155 -10.81 24.93 -18.37
C ASN A 155 -10.73 26.45 -18.12
N LYS A 156 -11.74 27.03 -17.46
CA LYS A 156 -11.73 28.42 -17.03
C LYS A 156 -10.62 28.73 -16.02
N TYR A 157 -10.22 27.71 -15.26
CA TYR A 157 -9.25 27.80 -14.19
C TYR A 157 -7.89 27.20 -14.54
N ALA A 158 -7.68 26.69 -15.75
CA ALA A 158 -6.45 26.00 -16.14
C ALA A 158 -5.19 26.83 -15.86
N ASP A 159 -5.23 28.14 -16.13
CA ASP A 159 -4.09 29.04 -15.88
C ASP A 159 -3.67 29.11 -14.41
N MET A 160 -4.59 28.93 -13.48
CA MET A 160 -4.33 28.97 -12.04
C MET A 160 -3.56 27.74 -11.55
N PHE A 161 -3.70 26.61 -12.26
CA PHE A 161 -3.07 25.34 -11.93
C PHE A 161 -1.77 25.08 -12.70
N LYS A 162 -1.27 26.06 -13.48
CA LYS A 162 -0.02 25.92 -14.24
C LYS A 162 1.18 25.77 -13.31
N THR A 163 2.05 24.84 -13.67
CA THR A 163 3.34 24.61 -13.02
C THR A 163 4.45 24.53 -14.06
N SER A 164 5.70 24.44 -13.60
CA SER A 164 6.86 24.19 -14.50
C SER A 164 6.77 22.85 -15.22
N GLU A 165 6.07 21.86 -14.64
CA GLU A 165 6.00 20.50 -15.17
C GLU A 165 4.80 20.29 -16.10
N SER A 166 3.78 21.14 -16.00
CA SER A 166 2.56 21.00 -16.78
C SER A 166 2.66 21.49 -18.23
N GLY A 167 3.81 22.07 -18.64
CA GLY A 167 4.06 22.46 -20.04
C GLY A 167 3.13 23.55 -20.55
N GLY A 168 2.70 24.47 -19.69
CA GLY A 168 1.81 25.58 -20.03
C GLY A 168 0.32 25.26 -19.93
N LYS A 169 -0.06 24.05 -19.54
CA LYS A 169 -1.41 23.61 -19.22
C LYS A 169 -1.66 23.64 -17.72
N GLY A 170 -2.92 23.57 -17.27
CA GLY A 170 -3.22 23.29 -15.89
C GLY A 170 -2.64 21.93 -15.47
N GLN A 171 -2.23 21.79 -14.22
CA GLN A 171 -1.77 20.52 -13.67
C GLN A 171 -2.90 19.80 -12.94
N ILE A 172 -3.01 18.49 -13.17
CA ILE A 172 -3.61 17.54 -12.25
C ILE A 172 -2.46 16.76 -11.62
N LEU A 173 -2.32 16.80 -10.30
CA LEU A 173 -1.30 16.06 -9.60
C LEU A 173 -1.84 14.65 -9.28
N ASP A 174 -1.25 13.64 -9.88
CA ASP A 174 -1.56 12.23 -9.66
C ASP A 174 -0.51 11.58 -8.73
N GLY A 175 -0.77 10.35 -8.29
CA GLY A 175 0.02 9.63 -7.32
C GLY A 175 1.31 9.02 -7.84
N ASP A 176 1.52 7.75 -7.50
CA ASP A 176 2.58 6.94 -8.07
C ASP A 176 2.20 6.51 -9.50
N PRO A 177 3.13 6.55 -10.46
CA PRO A 177 2.86 6.10 -11.83
C PRO A 177 2.41 4.64 -11.95
N SER A 178 2.61 3.84 -10.90
CA SER A 178 2.15 2.45 -10.85
C SER A 178 0.70 2.30 -10.38
N PHE A 179 0.06 3.37 -9.91
CA PHE A 179 -1.37 3.37 -9.63
C PHE A 179 -2.15 3.30 -10.93
N VAL A 180 -3.15 2.44 -10.97
CA VAL A 180 -3.98 2.28 -12.17
C VAL A 180 -5.08 3.34 -12.14
N THR A 181 -4.85 4.48 -12.80
CA THR A 181 -5.78 5.61 -12.84
C THR A 181 -6.33 5.84 -14.25
N ASN A 182 -7.47 6.54 -14.32
CA ASN A 182 -8.11 6.95 -15.59
C ASN A 182 -7.80 8.40 -15.98
N ASP A 183 -6.94 9.09 -15.26
CA ASP A 183 -6.78 10.54 -15.28
C ASP A 183 -6.30 11.07 -16.65
N GLU A 184 -5.35 10.42 -17.31
CA GLU A 184 -4.92 10.81 -18.64
C GLU A 184 -6.04 10.67 -19.68
N ALA A 185 -6.84 9.61 -19.58
CA ALA A 185 -7.98 9.41 -20.46
C ALA A 185 -9.08 10.45 -20.21
N LEU A 186 -9.38 10.76 -18.93
CA LEU A 186 -10.33 11.80 -18.54
C LEU A 186 -9.90 13.17 -19.09
N VAL A 187 -8.66 13.59 -18.86
CA VAL A 187 -8.12 14.85 -19.39
C VAL A 187 -8.30 14.93 -20.90
N LYS A 188 -7.95 13.88 -21.62
CA LYS A 188 -8.03 13.81 -23.07
C LYS A 188 -9.46 13.83 -23.59
N ASN A 189 -10.30 12.95 -23.07
CA ASN A 189 -11.64 12.71 -23.61
C ASN A 189 -12.63 13.80 -23.21
N LEU A 190 -12.46 14.42 -22.05
CA LEU A 190 -13.20 15.61 -21.62
C LEU A 190 -12.64 16.91 -22.23
N LYS A 191 -11.56 16.83 -23.03
CA LYS A 191 -10.91 17.96 -23.69
C LYS A 191 -10.48 19.07 -22.72
N LEU A 192 -9.91 18.65 -21.58
CA LEU A 192 -9.42 19.58 -20.58
C LEU A 192 -8.03 20.12 -20.99
N ASP A 193 -7.81 21.41 -20.77
CA ASP A 193 -6.49 22.04 -21.00
C ASP A 193 -5.56 21.81 -19.79
N TYR A 194 -5.42 20.53 -19.44
CA TYR A 194 -4.66 20.06 -18.30
C TYR A 194 -3.64 19.00 -18.74
N LYS A 195 -2.68 18.75 -17.86
CA LYS A 195 -1.71 17.68 -17.96
C LYS A 195 -1.64 16.95 -16.62
N VAL A 196 -1.68 15.62 -16.66
CA VAL A 196 -1.39 14.77 -15.50
C VAL A 196 0.11 14.84 -15.23
N VAL A 197 0.46 15.09 -13.96
CA VAL A 197 1.83 15.12 -13.47
C VAL A 197 1.87 14.21 -12.22
N TYR A 198 2.76 13.26 -12.24
CA TYR A 198 2.85 12.28 -11.16
C TYR A 198 3.72 12.78 -10.00
N ALA A 199 3.20 12.71 -8.79
CA ALA A 199 3.92 13.05 -7.56
C ALA A 199 4.99 12.00 -7.20
N GLY A 200 4.85 10.78 -7.72
CA GLY A 200 5.77 9.67 -7.52
C GLY A 200 5.51 8.83 -6.25
N SER A 201 4.60 9.27 -5.38
CA SER A 201 4.17 8.49 -4.22
C SER A 201 2.93 9.09 -3.55
N GLU A 202 2.20 8.28 -2.77
CA GLU A 202 1.12 8.77 -1.91
C GLU A 202 1.60 9.86 -0.93
N ALA A 203 2.75 9.65 -0.29
CA ALA A 203 3.31 10.63 0.65
C ALA A 203 3.57 12.00 0.01
N ALA A 204 3.95 12.04 -1.27
CA ALA A 204 4.12 13.29 -2.00
C ALA A 204 2.78 13.97 -2.31
N LEU A 205 1.71 13.20 -2.62
CA LEU A 205 0.35 13.72 -2.76
C LEU A 205 -0.15 14.34 -1.46
N ILE A 206 -0.02 13.63 -0.34
CA ILE A 206 -0.41 14.08 0.99
C ILE A 206 0.28 15.42 1.31
N LYS A 207 1.59 15.47 1.13
CA LYS A 207 2.37 16.68 1.38
C LYS A 207 1.95 17.85 0.49
N ALA A 208 1.60 17.59 -0.76
CA ALA A 208 1.09 18.62 -1.67
C ALA A 208 -0.27 19.16 -1.19
N ALA A 209 -1.17 18.29 -0.71
CA ALA A 209 -2.46 18.68 -0.17
C ALA A 209 -2.32 19.54 1.11
N GLU A 210 -1.43 19.13 2.03
CA GLU A 210 -1.12 19.89 3.24
C GLU A 210 -0.60 21.28 2.91
N GLN A 211 0.42 21.38 2.04
CA GLN A 211 1.00 22.66 1.64
C GLN A 211 0.00 23.55 0.89
N ALA A 212 -0.82 22.97 0.00
CA ALA A 212 -1.84 23.73 -0.72
C ALA A 212 -2.90 24.30 0.21
N THR A 213 -3.27 23.55 1.24
CA THR A 213 -4.24 23.97 2.26
C THR A 213 -3.65 25.07 3.15
N GLU A 214 -2.47 24.87 3.70
CA GLU A 214 -1.79 25.80 4.60
C GLU A 214 -1.43 27.12 3.91
N GLN A 215 -0.82 27.04 2.71
CA GLN A 215 -0.32 28.19 1.98
C GLN A 215 -1.36 28.81 1.03
N LYS A 216 -2.56 28.26 0.98
CA LYS A 216 -3.64 28.63 0.04
C LYS A 216 -3.15 28.68 -1.41
N LYS A 217 -2.37 27.65 -1.81
CA LYS A 217 -1.94 27.44 -3.19
C LYS A 217 -2.97 26.61 -3.94
N PRO A 218 -3.27 26.96 -5.20
CA PRO A 218 -4.16 26.12 -6.02
C PRO A 218 -3.60 24.71 -6.18
N LEU A 219 -4.47 23.72 -5.97
CA LEU A 219 -4.17 22.31 -6.21
C LEU A 219 -5.42 21.63 -6.76
N LEU A 220 -5.27 20.90 -7.87
CA LEU A 220 -6.17 19.89 -8.36
C LEU A 220 -5.42 18.58 -8.37
N MET A 221 -5.90 17.60 -7.64
CA MET A 221 -5.19 16.34 -7.45
C MET A 221 -6.12 15.14 -7.53
N TYR A 222 -5.58 14.01 -7.99
CA TYR A 222 -6.13 12.69 -7.77
C TYR A 222 -6.04 12.36 -6.29
N PHE A 223 -7.08 11.77 -5.72
CA PHE A 223 -7.03 11.21 -4.38
C PHE A 223 -8.15 10.19 -4.16
N TYR A 224 -8.18 9.55 -2.97
CA TYR A 224 -9.11 8.45 -2.72
C TYR A 224 -9.43 8.28 -1.24
N GLU A 225 -10.56 7.63 -0.98
CA GLU A 225 -10.97 7.15 0.35
C GLU A 225 -11.08 5.61 0.31
N PRO A 226 -10.73 4.88 1.38
CA PRO A 226 -10.31 5.35 2.70
C PRO A 226 -8.90 5.94 2.72
N GLN A 227 -8.76 7.09 3.36
CA GLN A 227 -7.48 7.74 3.59
C GLN A 227 -7.59 8.66 4.82
N TRP A 228 -6.71 8.49 5.81
CA TRP A 228 -6.73 9.23 7.07
C TRP A 228 -6.68 10.75 6.90
N LEU A 229 -6.11 11.25 5.80
CA LEU A 229 -5.95 12.67 5.53
C LEU A 229 -7.28 13.44 5.53
N PHE A 230 -8.38 12.81 5.11
CA PHE A 230 -9.71 13.42 5.13
C PHE A 230 -10.21 13.76 6.53
N ASN A 231 -9.65 13.14 7.58
CA ASN A 231 -9.93 13.51 8.97
C ASN A 231 -9.21 14.80 9.40
N GLN A 232 -8.16 15.19 8.69
CA GLN A 232 -7.33 16.35 9.00
C GLN A 232 -7.54 17.52 8.04
N LEU A 233 -7.72 17.23 6.77
CA LEU A 233 -7.90 18.23 5.71
C LEU A 233 -9.26 18.09 5.04
N LYS A 234 -9.89 19.21 4.78
CA LYS A 234 -11.09 19.25 3.96
C LYS A 234 -10.72 19.40 2.50
N LEU A 235 -10.78 18.29 1.80
CA LEU A 235 -10.70 18.21 0.35
C LEU A 235 -12.11 18.04 -0.22
N VAL A 236 -12.42 18.74 -1.30
CA VAL A 236 -13.73 18.69 -1.95
C VAL A 236 -13.59 18.02 -3.30
N LYS A 237 -14.39 16.99 -3.54
CA LYS A 237 -14.38 16.24 -4.80
C LYS A 237 -14.91 17.11 -5.93
N VAL A 238 -14.29 16.97 -7.11
CA VAL A 238 -14.76 17.52 -8.37
C VAL A 238 -15.85 16.60 -8.92
N ASP A 239 -16.97 17.17 -9.31
CA ASP A 239 -18.07 16.48 -9.97
C ASP A 239 -17.68 16.20 -11.43
N LEU A 240 -17.17 15.00 -11.71
CA LEU A 240 -16.91 14.49 -13.04
C LEU A 240 -18.23 14.00 -13.70
N PRO A 241 -18.27 13.72 -15.02
CA PRO A 241 -19.45 13.09 -15.63
C PRO A 241 -19.81 11.81 -14.92
N ALA A 242 -21.08 11.63 -14.55
CA ALA A 242 -21.54 10.52 -13.72
C ALA A 242 -21.10 9.16 -14.30
N TYR A 243 -20.65 8.28 -13.41
CA TYR A 243 -20.35 6.90 -13.77
C TYR A 243 -21.63 6.18 -14.25
N THR A 244 -21.46 5.40 -15.30
CA THR A 244 -22.47 4.45 -15.77
C THR A 244 -21.77 3.12 -16.05
N GLU A 245 -22.44 2.01 -15.75
CA GLU A 245 -21.85 0.68 -15.91
C GLU A 245 -21.18 0.51 -17.29
N GLY A 246 -19.90 0.11 -17.28
CA GLY A 246 -19.09 -0.13 -18.48
C GLY A 246 -18.54 1.12 -19.18
N CYS A 247 -18.75 2.33 -18.65
CA CYS A 247 -18.18 3.56 -19.26
C CYS A 247 -16.65 3.62 -19.16
N ASP A 248 -16.07 2.80 -18.34
CA ASP A 248 -14.63 2.64 -18.08
C ASP A 248 -14.04 1.35 -18.67
N SER A 249 -14.85 0.55 -19.38
CA SER A 249 -14.42 -0.74 -19.95
C SER A 249 -13.30 -0.66 -21.00
N ASP A 250 -13.14 0.48 -21.67
CA ASP A 250 -11.99 0.78 -22.52
C ASP A 250 -11.16 1.89 -21.89
N PRO A 251 -10.00 1.59 -21.28
CA PRO A 251 -9.17 2.57 -20.56
C PRO A 251 -8.79 3.80 -21.37
N LYS A 252 -8.80 3.71 -22.72
CA LYS A 252 -8.46 4.83 -23.61
C LYS A 252 -9.64 5.76 -23.87
N LYS A 253 -10.86 5.33 -23.55
CA LYS A 253 -12.10 6.07 -23.87
C LYS A 253 -12.83 6.57 -22.64
N VAL A 254 -12.30 6.33 -21.45
CA VAL A 254 -12.92 6.78 -20.20
C VAL A 254 -13.18 8.28 -20.25
N ALA A 255 -14.45 8.66 -19.99
CA ALA A 255 -14.91 10.04 -19.91
C ALA A 255 -15.97 10.21 -18.81
N CYS A 256 -16.05 9.28 -17.87
CA CYS A 256 -16.94 9.27 -16.73
C CYS A 256 -16.13 9.18 -15.43
N ASP A 257 -16.75 9.55 -14.30
CA ASP A 257 -16.17 9.42 -12.97
C ASP A 257 -15.77 7.98 -12.66
N TYR A 258 -14.98 7.79 -11.65
CA TYR A 258 -14.63 6.47 -11.11
C TYR A 258 -15.87 5.79 -10.53
N PRO A 259 -15.97 4.44 -10.63
CA PRO A 259 -17.06 3.71 -9.98
C PRO A 259 -16.95 3.80 -8.44
N PRO A 260 -18.04 3.56 -7.72
CA PRO A 260 -17.93 3.25 -6.31
C PRO A 260 -17.31 1.86 -6.15
N TYR A 261 -16.24 1.75 -5.38
CA TYR A 261 -15.53 0.49 -5.17
C TYR A 261 -16.01 -0.22 -3.89
N GLU A 262 -16.27 -1.50 -3.99
CA GLU A 262 -16.21 -2.43 -2.86
C GLU A 262 -14.82 -3.07 -2.88
N LEU A 263 -13.94 -2.66 -1.97
CA LEU A 263 -12.59 -3.21 -1.94
C LEU A 263 -12.65 -4.68 -1.56
N ASP A 264 -11.92 -5.51 -2.29
CA ASP A 264 -11.94 -6.96 -2.12
C ASP A 264 -10.52 -7.54 -1.96
N LYS A 265 -10.46 -8.80 -1.64
CA LYS A 265 -9.23 -9.55 -1.46
C LYS A 265 -9.08 -10.57 -2.58
N ILE A 266 -7.87 -10.67 -3.10
CA ILE A 266 -7.51 -11.66 -4.11
C ILE A 266 -6.44 -12.57 -3.54
N VAL A 267 -6.57 -13.86 -3.74
CA VAL A 267 -5.58 -14.83 -3.29
C VAL A 267 -5.20 -15.80 -4.40
N SER A 268 -4.00 -16.37 -4.31
CA SER A 268 -3.62 -17.43 -5.24
C SER A 268 -4.54 -18.64 -5.07
N LYS A 269 -4.91 -19.29 -6.18
CA LYS A 269 -5.72 -20.52 -6.17
C LYS A 269 -5.10 -21.59 -5.27
N LYS A 270 -3.76 -21.70 -5.28
CA LYS A 270 -3.01 -22.61 -4.42
C LYS A 270 -3.26 -22.30 -2.94
N PHE A 271 -3.17 -21.02 -2.53
CA PHE A 271 -3.42 -20.63 -1.16
C PHE A 271 -4.88 -20.86 -0.75
N ALA A 272 -5.83 -20.60 -1.62
CA ALA A 272 -7.23 -20.92 -1.36
C ALA A 272 -7.45 -22.42 -1.08
N ASP A 273 -6.76 -23.28 -1.82
CA ASP A 273 -6.90 -24.75 -1.71
C ASP A 273 -6.13 -25.35 -0.51
N THR A 274 -5.00 -24.73 -0.10
CA THR A 274 -4.07 -25.34 0.86
C THR A 274 -3.76 -24.50 2.09
N GLY A 275 -4.21 -23.24 2.13
CA GLY A 275 -3.88 -22.27 3.20
C GLY A 275 -4.58 -22.53 4.54
N GLY A 276 -5.59 -23.41 4.56
CA GLY A 276 -6.26 -23.82 5.79
C GLY A 276 -6.74 -22.62 6.63
N LYS A 277 -6.35 -22.58 7.91
CA LYS A 277 -6.75 -21.50 8.83
C LYS A 277 -6.28 -20.12 8.41
N ALA A 278 -5.13 -20.00 7.72
CA ALA A 278 -4.67 -18.72 7.22
C ALA A 278 -5.59 -18.18 6.12
N TYR A 279 -6.02 -19.05 5.19
CA TYR A 279 -6.99 -18.66 4.18
C TYR A 279 -8.34 -18.28 4.77
N GLU A 280 -8.81 -19.02 5.79
CA GLU A 280 -10.07 -18.70 6.47
C GLU A 280 -10.02 -17.32 7.14
N LEU A 281 -8.91 -16.98 7.84
CA LEU A 281 -8.71 -15.65 8.40
C LEU A 281 -8.73 -14.56 7.33
N VAL A 282 -7.94 -14.72 6.25
CA VAL A 282 -7.91 -13.77 5.14
C VAL A 282 -9.30 -13.59 4.52
N LYS A 283 -10.02 -14.69 4.28
CA LYS A 283 -11.38 -14.66 3.73
C LYS A 283 -12.36 -13.91 4.62
N ASN A 284 -12.28 -14.12 5.93
CA ASN A 284 -13.20 -13.55 6.91
C ASN A 284 -12.85 -12.10 7.30
N PHE A 285 -11.63 -11.65 7.02
CA PHE A 285 -11.21 -10.27 7.30
C PHE A 285 -12.18 -9.26 6.69
N SER A 286 -12.72 -8.38 7.55
CA SER A 286 -13.65 -7.32 7.13
C SER A 286 -13.74 -6.25 8.19
N TRP A 287 -13.46 -5.01 7.87
CA TRP A 287 -13.51 -3.86 8.77
C TRP A 287 -14.03 -2.59 8.09
N SER A 288 -14.12 -1.50 8.80
CA SER A 288 -14.61 -0.22 8.28
C SER A 288 -13.48 0.65 7.72
N ASN A 289 -13.84 1.68 6.95
CA ASN A 289 -12.90 2.74 6.53
C ASN A 289 -12.26 3.43 7.75
N ASP A 290 -13.02 3.63 8.83
CA ASP A 290 -12.52 4.27 10.04
C ASP A 290 -11.45 3.41 10.74
N ASP A 291 -11.62 2.08 10.77
CA ASP A 291 -10.62 1.16 11.31
C ASP A 291 -9.31 1.24 10.53
N GLN A 292 -9.40 1.18 9.19
CA GLN A 292 -8.24 1.30 8.32
C GLN A 292 -7.54 2.65 8.50
N ASN A 293 -8.30 3.75 8.52
CA ASN A 293 -7.77 5.10 8.68
C ASN A 293 -7.08 5.27 10.04
N ALA A 294 -7.60 4.66 11.11
CA ALA A 294 -6.97 4.73 12.43
C ALA A 294 -5.59 4.06 12.46
N VAL A 295 -5.45 2.87 11.85
CA VAL A 295 -4.15 2.18 11.75
C VAL A 295 -3.20 2.93 10.83
N ALA A 296 -3.69 3.42 9.69
CA ALA A 296 -2.90 4.21 8.74
C ALA A 296 -2.39 5.53 9.35
N ASP A 297 -3.20 6.20 10.17
CA ASP A 297 -2.82 7.40 10.92
C ASP A 297 -1.73 7.12 11.95
N ASP A 298 -1.84 6.00 12.69
CA ASP A 298 -0.81 5.56 13.63
C ASP A 298 0.54 5.31 12.92
N ILE A 299 0.52 4.70 11.75
CA ILE A 299 1.73 4.47 10.94
C ILE A 299 2.32 5.80 10.46
N THR A 300 1.49 6.66 9.86
CA THR A 300 1.98 7.85 9.16
C THR A 300 2.33 9.00 10.11
N ASN A 301 1.40 9.36 11.01
CA ASN A 301 1.52 10.56 11.84
C ASN A 301 2.10 10.30 13.22
N ASN A 302 1.82 9.13 13.80
CA ASN A 302 2.36 8.76 15.11
C ASN A 302 3.70 8.02 14.99
N GLY A 303 4.18 7.75 13.76
CA GLY A 303 5.49 7.13 13.49
C GLY A 303 5.62 5.72 14.05
N MET A 304 4.49 5.03 14.23
CA MET A 304 4.48 3.63 14.68
C MET A 304 4.95 2.70 13.56
N SER A 305 5.62 1.61 13.92
CA SER A 305 5.81 0.54 12.95
C SER A 305 4.44 -0.05 12.56
N PRO A 306 4.27 -0.59 11.34
CA PRO A 306 3.03 -1.25 10.96
C PRO A 306 2.60 -2.36 11.93
N GLU A 307 3.56 -3.08 12.50
CA GLU A 307 3.32 -4.13 13.50
C GLU A 307 2.79 -3.53 14.82
N ASP A 308 3.41 -2.46 15.33
CA ASP A 308 2.95 -1.81 16.56
C ASP A 308 1.58 -1.16 16.39
N ALA A 309 1.29 -0.54 15.25
CA ALA A 309 -0.02 0.02 14.92
C ALA A 309 -1.09 -1.08 14.86
N ALA A 310 -0.78 -2.20 14.19
CA ALA A 310 -1.65 -3.36 14.15
C ALA A 310 -1.91 -3.93 15.53
N LYS A 311 -0.86 -4.13 16.35
CA LYS A 311 -0.98 -4.59 17.73
C LYS A 311 -1.90 -3.70 18.55
N LYS A 312 -1.68 -2.38 18.50
CA LYS A 312 -2.52 -1.39 19.21
C LYS A 312 -3.99 -1.52 18.83
N TRP A 313 -4.27 -1.62 17.52
CA TRP A 313 -5.65 -1.75 17.03
C TRP A 313 -6.27 -3.09 17.46
N VAL A 314 -5.56 -4.20 17.33
CA VAL A 314 -6.02 -5.55 17.73
C VAL A 314 -6.33 -5.60 19.22
N GLU A 315 -5.47 -5.06 20.08
CA GLU A 315 -5.70 -4.99 21.54
C GLU A 315 -6.94 -4.14 21.88
N ALA A 316 -7.21 -3.09 21.14
CA ALA A 316 -8.35 -2.19 21.37
C ALA A 316 -9.68 -2.72 20.81
N ASN A 317 -9.67 -3.60 19.78
CA ASN A 317 -10.85 -4.00 19.03
C ASN A 317 -11.12 -5.52 19.00
N PRO A 318 -11.06 -6.24 20.14
CA PRO A 318 -11.25 -7.70 20.16
C PRO A 318 -12.62 -8.13 19.62
N GLY A 319 -13.66 -7.31 19.80
CA GLY A 319 -15.01 -7.59 19.30
C GLY A 319 -15.13 -7.60 17.78
N VAL A 320 -14.17 -6.97 17.06
CA VAL A 320 -14.16 -6.92 15.59
C VAL A 320 -13.40 -8.13 15.05
N TRP A 321 -12.10 -8.24 15.35
CA TRP A 321 -11.24 -9.24 14.71
C TRP A 321 -11.50 -10.68 15.16
N GLN A 322 -12.02 -10.91 16.38
CA GLN A 322 -12.33 -12.28 16.82
C GLN A 322 -13.38 -12.97 15.92
N ALA A 323 -14.24 -12.18 15.26
CA ALA A 323 -15.20 -12.71 14.30
C ALA A 323 -14.54 -13.25 13.01
N TRP A 324 -13.30 -12.85 12.73
CA TRP A 324 -12.56 -13.30 11.55
C TRP A 324 -11.81 -14.63 11.79
N MET A 325 -11.63 -14.97 13.06
CA MET A 325 -10.85 -16.16 13.41
C MET A 325 -11.53 -17.44 12.92
N PRO A 326 -10.72 -18.39 12.41
CA PRO A 326 -11.23 -19.69 11.99
C PRO A 326 -11.98 -20.40 13.12
N LYS A 327 -13.10 -21.00 12.78
CA LYS A 327 -13.82 -21.84 13.75
C LYS A 327 -13.00 -23.09 14.04
N SER A 328 -12.89 -23.44 15.34
CA SER A 328 -12.19 -24.64 15.82
C SER A 328 -12.82 -25.93 15.34
#